data_484d5c7d95f54a4abd7e30fce5cc44f0
#
_entry.id   484d5c7d95f54a4abd7e30fce5cc44f0
#
_cell.length_a   1.000
_cell.length_b   1.000
_cell.length_c   1.000
_cell.angle_alpha   90.00
_cell.angle_beta   90.00
_cell.angle_gamma   90.00
#
_symmetry.space_group_name_H-M   'P 1'
#
loop_
_entity.id
_entity.type
_entity.pdbx_description
1 polymer ?
#
loop_
_entity_poly.entity_id
_entity_poly.type
_entity_poly.pdbx_seq_one_letter_code
_entity_poly.pdbx_strand_id
1 'polypeptide(L)'
;MTYNNCGGPRLAQYVRNVQSTLFHDATPSEVLELHYRILGYSGEASLEKLPIVGLSADYVARETARAVAGVRREIPIYPGIDIDIPTGAGEKKTQPGDVKAAVKAALGAGAQGVVLSRKYSEMRLANLAAAGEAVQEMGV
;
A
#
# COMPACT_ATOMS: atom_id res chain seq x y z
N MET A 1 -2.55 8.56 -1.36
CA MET A 1 -1.65 8.05 -0.32
C MET A 1 -1.70 6.53 -0.34
N THR A 2 -0.58 5.86 -0.35
CA THR A 2 -0.48 4.41 -0.60
C THR A 2 0.01 3.71 0.67
N TYR A 3 -0.88 2.96 1.33
CA TYR A 3 -0.60 2.28 2.60
C TYR A 3 -0.55 0.76 2.37
N ASN A 4 0.59 0.26 1.93
CA ASN A 4 0.70 -1.14 1.55
C ASN A 4 0.57 -2.13 2.72
N ASN A 5 1.10 -1.84 3.89
CA ASN A 5 1.03 -2.76 5.04
C ASN A 5 -0.26 -2.62 5.85
N CYS A 6 -0.57 -1.44 6.36
CA CYS A 6 -1.84 -1.23 7.09
C CYS A 6 -3.06 -1.20 6.16
N GLY A 7 -2.86 -1.03 4.86
CA GLY A 7 -3.91 -1.07 3.85
C GLY A 7 -4.61 -2.43 3.78
N GLY A 8 -3.87 -3.52 4.01
CA GLY A 8 -4.45 -4.87 4.03
C GLY A 8 -5.56 -5.06 5.06
N PRO A 9 -5.32 -4.85 6.37
CA PRO A 9 -6.36 -4.91 7.39
C PRO A 9 -7.55 -3.99 7.11
N ARG A 10 -7.27 -2.76 6.67
CA ARG A 10 -8.32 -1.77 6.37
C ARG A 10 -9.16 -2.15 5.16
N LEU A 11 -8.54 -2.66 4.10
CA LEU A 11 -9.27 -3.14 2.93
C LEU A 11 -10.14 -4.33 3.28
N ALA A 12 -9.64 -5.29 4.07
CA ALA A 12 -10.42 -6.43 4.51
C ALA A 12 -11.66 -6.01 5.33
N GLN A 13 -11.51 -5.04 6.22
CA GLN A 13 -12.63 -4.48 6.97
C GLN A 13 -13.62 -3.73 6.06
N TYR A 14 -13.10 -2.90 5.15
CA TYR A 14 -13.92 -2.14 4.20
C TYR A 14 -14.76 -3.07 3.32
N VAL A 15 -14.16 -4.11 2.78
CA VAL A 15 -14.85 -5.11 1.95
C VAL A 15 -16.00 -5.77 2.70
N ARG A 16 -15.78 -6.18 3.97
CA ARG A 16 -16.86 -6.75 4.81
C ARG A 16 -17.99 -5.76 5.05
N ASN A 17 -17.67 -4.50 5.32
CA ASN A 17 -18.67 -3.46 5.53
C ASN A 17 -19.48 -3.19 4.26
N VAL A 18 -18.82 -3.07 3.11
CA VAL A 18 -19.49 -2.86 1.81
C VAL A 18 -20.37 -4.05 1.46
N GLN A 19 -19.88 -5.26 1.65
CA GLN A 19 -20.66 -6.48 1.43
C GLN A 19 -21.93 -6.50 2.29
N SER A 20 -21.81 -6.25 3.60
CA SER A 20 -22.94 -6.30 4.52
C SER A 20 -23.95 -5.16 4.32
N THR A 21 -23.60 -4.09 3.63
CA THR A 21 -24.47 -2.92 3.42
C THR A 21 -25.02 -2.80 2.00
N LEU A 22 -24.25 -3.20 0.99
CA LEU A 22 -24.61 -2.97 -0.42
C LEU A 22 -24.71 -4.26 -1.25
N PHE A 23 -23.99 -5.32 -0.89
CA PHE A 23 -23.89 -6.55 -1.69
C PHE A 23 -24.32 -7.78 -0.88
N HIS A 24 -25.57 -7.76 -0.37
CA HIS A 24 -26.09 -8.81 0.51
C HIS A 24 -26.07 -10.21 -0.09
N ASP A 25 -26.19 -10.32 -1.41
CA ASP A 25 -26.21 -11.60 -2.13
C ASP A 25 -24.83 -12.14 -2.49
N ALA A 26 -23.76 -11.38 -2.20
CA ALA A 26 -22.38 -11.77 -2.43
C ALA A 26 -21.65 -12.09 -1.11
N THR A 27 -20.64 -12.92 -1.16
CA THR A 27 -19.73 -13.14 -0.03
C THR A 27 -18.68 -12.01 0.03
N PRO A 28 -18.09 -11.73 1.21
CA PRO A 28 -16.99 -10.78 1.30
C PRO A 28 -15.80 -11.09 0.38
N SER A 29 -15.51 -12.37 0.15
CA SER A 29 -14.43 -12.79 -0.77
C SER A 29 -14.75 -12.44 -2.22
N GLU A 30 -15.97 -12.65 -2.68
CA GLU A 30 -16.41 -12.24 -4.03
C GLU A 30 -16.35 -10.74 -4.21
N VAL A 31 -16.68 -9.94 -3.18
CA VAL A 31 -16.55 -8.49 -3.23
C VAL A 31 -15.08 -8.07 -3.32
N LEU A 32 -14.17 -8.73 -2.59
CA LEU A 32 -12.73 -8.47 -2.70
C LEU A 32 -12.19 -8.83 -4.09
N GLU A 33 -12.57 -9.98 -4.64
CA GLU A 33 -12.17 -10.40 -5.99
C GLU A 33 -12.67 -9.42 -7.06
N LEU A 34 -13.90 -8.93 -6.94
CA LEU A 34 -14.44 -7.90 -7.80
C LEU A 34 -13.63 -6.60 -7.71
N HIS A 35 -13.28 -6.19 -6.48
CA HIS A 35 -12.42 -5.02 -6.25
C HIS A 35 -11.06 -5.17 -6.94
N TYR A 36 -10.39 -6.30 -6.76
CA TYR A 36 -9.11 -6.57 -7.42
C TYR A 36 -9.22 -6.56 -8.95
N ARG A 37 -10.26 -7.17 -9.48
CA ARG A 37 -10.51 -7.21 -10.93
C ARG A 37 -10.76 -5.81 -11.53
N ILE A 38 -11.58 -4.99 -10.86
CA ILE A 38 -11.89 -3.62 -11.32
C ILE A 38 -10.64 -2.75 -11.32
N LEU A 39 -9.78 -2.88 -10.30
CA LEU A 39 -8.57 -2.09 -10.16
C LEU A 39 -7.36 -2.71 -10.88
N GLY A 40 -7.51 -3.89 -11.47
CA GLY A 40 -6.43 -4.56 -12.19
C GLY A 40 -5.33 -5.12 -11.26
N TYR A 41 -5.64 -5.39 -10.00
CA TYR A 41 -4.70 -6.03 -9.09
C TYR A 41 -4.63 -7.53 -9.37
N SER A 42 -3.44 -8.07 -9.35
CA SER A 42 -3.17 -9.50 -9.52
C SER A 42 -2.10 -9.93 -8.49
N GLY A 43 -2.27 -11.13 -7.94
CA GLY A 43 -1.31 -11.68 -6.97
C GLY A 43 -1.45 -11.12 -5.55
N GLU A 44 -2.48 -10.35 -5.26
CA GLU A 44 -2.79 -9.90 -3.91
C GLU A 44 -3.42 -11.04 -3.07
N ALA A 45 -3.33 -10.90 -1.75
CA ALA A 45 -3.77 -11.92 -0.81
C ALA A 45 -5.30 -12.10 -0.77
N SER A 46 -5.75 -13.31 -0.40
CA SER A 46 -7.16 -13.57 -0.07
C SER A 46 -7.62 -12.75 1.14
N LEU A 47 -8.94 -12.64 1.33
CA LEU A 47 -9.54 -11.85 2.40
C LEU A 47 -9.02 -12.24 3.80
N GLU A 48 -8.79 -13.54 4.04
CA GLU A 48 -8.31 -14.06 5.32
C GLU A 48 -6.82 -13.76 5.55
N LYS A 49 -6.03 -13.76 4.49
CA LYS A 49 -4.59 -13.51 4.55
C LYS A 49 -4.23 -12.02 4.52
N LEU A 50 -5.08 -11.21 3.89
CA LEU A 50 -4.82 -9.79 3.66
C LEU A 50 -4.47 -9.00 4.95
N PRO A 51 -5.13 -9.19 6.11
CA PRO A 51 -4.74 -8.53 7.34
C PRO A 51 -3.36 -8.96 7.87
N ILE A 52 -2.91 -10.16 7.53
CA ILE A 52 -1.67 -10.77 8.05
C ILE A 52 -0.47 -10.40 7.18
N VAL A 53 -0.66 -10.36 5.85
CA VAL A 53 0.45 -10.14 4.91
C VAL A 53 0.50 -8.71 4.36
N GLY A 54 -0.60 -7.96 4.43
CA GLY A 54 -0.71 -6.62 3.85
C GLY A 54 -0.93 -6.65 2.34
N LEU A 55 -0.86 -5.48 1.72
CA LEU A 55 -0.82 -5.32 0.26
C LEU A 55 0.64 -5.38 -0.23
N SER A 56 0.84 -5.83 -1.46
CA SER A 56 2.17 -5.98 -2.05
C SER A 56 2.83 -4.65 -2.43
N ALA A 57 4.13 -4.68 -2.72
CA ALA A 57 4.80 -3.53 -3.32
C ALA A 57 4.31 -3.25 -4.76
N ASP A 58 3.80 -4.27 -5.47
CA ASP A 58 3.17 -4.10 -6.78
C ASP A 58 1.93 -3.21 -6.71
N TYR A 59 1.13 -3.32 -5.64
CA TYR A 59 0.05 -2.39 -5.36
C TYR A 59 0.55 -0.93 -5.31
N VAL A 60 1.67 -0.66 -4.64
CA VAL A 60 2.27 0.69 -4.59
C VAL A 60 2.66 1.17 -5.97
N ALA A 61 3.33 0.31 -6.76
CA ALA A 61 3.70 0.64 -8.14
C ALA A 61 2.49 0.98 -9.00
N ARG A 62 1.44 0.17 -8.96
CA ARG A 62 0.21 0.35 -9.76
C ARG A 62 -0.52 1.63 -9.40
N GLU A 63 -0.72 1.91 -8.11
CA GLU A 63 -1.39 3.14 -7.68
C GLU A 63 -0.57 4.39 -7.99
N THR A 64 0.75 4.31 -7.85
CA THR A 64 1.66 5.41 -8.25
C THR A 64 1.59 5.65 -9.77
N ALA A 65 1.70 4.61 -10.57
CA ALA A 65 1.61 4.72 -12.02
C ALA A 65 0.26 5.30 -12.49
N ARG A 66 -0.84 4.91 -11.82
CA ARG A 66 -2.17 5.46 -12.09
C ARG A 66 -2.24 6.95 -11.78
N ALA A 67 -1.67 7.39 -10.65
CA ALA A 67 -1.62 8.80 -10.27
C ALA A 67 -0.76 9.60 -11.27
N VAL A 68 0.43 9.11 -11.63
CA VAL A 68 1.33 9.74 -12.61
C VAL A 68 0.67 9.86 -13.98
N ALA A 69 -0.03 8.83 -14.44
CA ALA A 69 -0.76 8.85 -15.70
C ALA A 69 -1.95 9.84 -15.65
N GLY A 70 -2.66 9.89 -14.52
CA GLY A 70 -3.82 10.76 -14.33
C GLY A 70 -3.49 12.25 -14.44
N VAL A 71 -2.28 12.65 -14.02
CA VAL A 71 -1.78 14.04 -14.18
C VAL A 71 -0.96 14.24 -15.45
N ARG A 72 -0.98 13.29 -16.39
CA ARG A 72 -0.24 13.36 -17.68
C ARG A 72 1.25 13.67 -17.52
N ARG A 73 1.84 13.37 -16.35
CA ARG A 73 3.22 13.70 -15.95
C ARG A 73 3.51 15.21 -15.89
N GLU A 74 2.51 16.05 -15.85
CA GLU A 74 2.66 17.51 -15.78
C GLU A 74 2.90 18.01 -14.35
N ILE A 75 2.52 17.21 -13.36
CA ILE A 75 2.63 17.55 -11.93
C ILE A 75 3.45 16.48 -11.23
N PRO A 76 4.41 16.86 -10.36
CA PRO A 76 5.17 15.92 -9.56
C PRO A 76 4.25 15.11 -8.62
N ILE A 77 4.45 13.80 -8.58
CA ILE A 77 3.73 12.89 -7.69
C ILE A 77 4.66 12.38 -6.58
N TYR A 78 4.22 12.55 -5.34
CA TYR A 78 4.89 12.10 -4.12
C TYR A 78 3.95 11.18 -3.34
N PRO A 79 3.92 9.87 -3.61
CA PRO A 79 3.03 8.95 -2.90
C PRO A 79 3.40 8.86 -1.42
N GLY A 80 2.39 8.78 -0.57
CA GLY A 80 2.58 8.52 0.86
C GLY A 80 2.84 7.03 1.10
N ILE A 81 3.99 6.71 1.68
CA ILE A 81 4.39 5.35 2.02
C ILE A 81 4.18 5.12 3.51
N ASP A 82 3.51 4.02 3.83
CA ASP A 82 3.36 3.52 5.19
C ASP A 82 4.72 3.14 5.77
N ILE A 83 5.08 3.73 6.91
CA ILE A 83 6.35 3.46 7.56
C ILE A 83 6.20 2.81 8.94
N ASP A 84 5.17 3.16 9.71
CA ASP A 84 4.91 2.59 11.04
C ASP A 84 3.45 2.79 11.50
N ILE A 85 2.49 2.72 10.62
CA ILE A 85 1.08 2.90 10.97
C ILE A 85 0.64 1.74 11.88
N PRO A 86 0.04 2.02 13.04
CA PRO A 86 -0.43 0.99 13.96
C PRO A 86 -1.49 0.10 13.32
N THR A 87 -1.36 -1.19 13.56
CA THR A 87 -2.32 -2.22 13.20
C THR A 87 -2.68 -3.05 14.42
N GLY A 88 -3.71 -3.86 14.34
CA GLY A 88 -4.18 -4.72 15.43
C GLY A 88 -3.19 -5.80 15.84
N ALA A 89 -3.50 -6.50 16.92
CA ALA A 89 -2.74 -7.68 17.32
C ALA A 89 -2.89 -8.78 16.26
N GLY A 90 -1.78 -9.40 15.87
CA GLY A 90 -1.75 -10.42 14.83
C GLY A 90 -1.81 -9.89 13.39
N GLU A 91 -2.00 -8.59 13.19
CA GLU A 91 -1.98 -7.98 11.87
C GLU A 91 -0.56 -7.60 11.41
N LYS A 92 -0.41 -7.41 10.11
CA LYS A 92 0.86 -7.03 9.49
C LYS A 92 1.46 -5.79 10.14
N LYS A 93 2.70 -5.91 10.60
CA LYS A 93 3.55 -4.81 11.05
C LYS A 93 4.51 -4.43 9.92
N THR A 94 4.65 -3.13 9.67
CA THR A 94 5.62 -2.63 8.69
C THR A 94 7.05 -3.02 9.08
N GLN A 95 7.80 -3.60 8.17
CA GLN A 95 9.20 -3.98 8.37
C GLN A 95 10.11 -3.16 7.44
N PRO A 96 11.43 -3.05 7.72
CA PRO A 96 12.35 -2.31 6.84
C PRO A 96 12.29 -2.75 5.38
N GLY A 97 12.21 -4.06 5.14
CA GLY A 97 12.09 -4.60 3.78
C GLY A 97 10.81 -4.17 3.06
N ASP A 98 9.69 -4.06 3.78
CA ASP A 98 8.43 -3.57 3.22
C ASP A 98 8.54 -2.10 2.78
N VAL A 99 9.15 -1.25 3.62
CA VAL A 99 9.38 0.16 3.31
C VAL A 99 10.29 0.31 2.10
N LYS A 100 11.41 -0.40 2.10
CA LYS A 100 12.39 -0.40 0.99
C LYS A 100 11.72 -0.80 -0.34
N ALA A 101 10.96 -1.88 -0.33
CA ALA A 101 10.24 -2.36 -1.51
C ALA A 101 9.18 -1.35 -1.99
N ALA A 102 8.42 -0.75 -1.07
CA ALA A 102 7.40 0.24 -1.41
C ALA A 102 7.99 1.52 -2.01
N VAL A 103 9.09 2.04 -1.43
CA VAL A 103 9.79 3.23 -1.95
C VAL A 103 10.33 2.96 -3.36
N LYS A 104 11.01 1.83 -3.58
CA LYS A 104 11.50 1.44 -4.90
C LYS A 104 10.36 1.30 -5.92
N ALA A 105 9.26 0.69 -5.52
CA ALA A 105 8.08 0.53 -6.37
C ALA A 105 7.48 1.87 -6.78
N ALA A 106 7.39 2.82 -5.85
CA ALA A 106 6.90 4.17 -6.12
C ALA A 106 7.81 4.95 -7.09
N LEU A 107 9.11 4.98 -6.81
CA LEU A 107 10.09 5.67 -7.66
C LEU A 107 10.18 5.03 -9.05
N GLY A 108 10.21 3.70 -9.13
CA GLY A 108 10.20 2.96 -10.39
C GLY A 108 8.93 3.17 -11.23
N ALA A 109 7.81 3.52 -10.60
CA ALA A 109 6.55 3.85 -11.27
C ALA A 109 6.46 5.32 -11.72
N GLY A 110 7.52 6.12 -11.54
CA GLY A 110 7.64 7.49 -12.02
C GLY A 110 7.31 8.58 -10.99
N ALA A 111 7.26 8.25 -9.71
CA ALA A 111 7.22 9.25 -8.64
C ALA A 111 8.55 10.04 -8.60
N GLN A 112 8.48 11.33 -8.29
CA GLN A 112 9.65 12.19 -8.12
C GLN A 112 10.21 12.20 -6.69
N GLY A 113 9.55 11.51 -5.79
CA GLY A 113 9.93 11.31 -4.41
C GLY A 113 8.80 10.61 -3.66
N VAL A 114 8.94 10.52 -2.35
CA VAL A 114 7.93 9.89 -1.48
C VAL A 114 7.68 10.71 -0.23
N VAL A 115 6.50 10.59 0.33
CA VAL A 115 6.16 11.13 1.65
C VAL A 115 6.07 9.96 2.63
N LEU A 116 6.90 9.96 3.66
CA LEU A 116 6.85 8.94 4.69
C LEU A 116 5.73 9.26 5.69
N SER A 117 4.81 8.32 5.87
CA SER A 117 3.56 8.53 6.57
C SER A 117 3.63 8.02 8.01
N ARG A 118 3.98 8.90 8.94
CA ARG A 118 3.82 8.78 10.40
C ARG A 118 4.33 10.02 11.13
N LYS A 119 4.01 10.16 12.44
CA LYS A 119 4.64 11.15 13.33
C LYS A 119 6.10 10.77 13.60
N TYR A 120 6.99 11.74 13.66
CA TYR A 120 8.43 11.49 13.82
C TYR A 120 8.78 10.65 15.05
N SER A 121 8.11 10.89 16.19
CA SER A 121 8.34 10.15 17.44
C SER A 121 7.88 8.69 17.40
N GLU A 122 7.15 8.31 16.38
CA GLU A 122 6.57 6.98 16.24
C GLU A 122 7.21 6.17 15.09
N MET A 123 8.13 6.80 14.35
CA MET A 123 8.89 6.15 13.27
C MET A 123 10.06 5.35 13.83
N ARG A 124 10.13 4.07 13.54
CA ARG A 124 11.33 3.29 13.84
C ARG A 124 12.47 3.68 12.91
N LEU A 125 13.64 3.94 13.51
CA LEU A 125 14.84 4.35 12.75
C LEU A 125 15.23 3.33 11.66
N ALA A 126 15.04 2.05 11.90
CA ALA A 126 15.32 1.00 10.91
C ALA A 126 14.43 1.12 9.66
N ASN A 127 13.15 1.48 9.83
CA ASN A 127 12.23 1.70 8.71
C ASN A 127 12.59 2.99 7.95
N LEU A 128 12.98 4.04 8.69
CA LEU A 128 13.42 5.29 8.08
C LEU A 128 14.74 5.08 7.29
N ALA A 129 15.70 4.35 7.85
CA ALA A 129 16.95 4.02 7.17
C ALA A 129 16.70 3.22 5.87
N ALA A 130 15.79 2.26 5.91
CA ALA A 130 15.41 1.47 4.73
C ALA A 130 14.79 2.33 3.60
N ALA A 131 14.05 3.37 3.95
CA ALA A 131 13.56 4.35 2.96
C ALA A 131 14.73 5.12 2.33
N GLY A 132 15.70 5.60 3.14
CA GLY A 132 16.89 6.28 2.66
C GLY A 132 17.75 5.41 1.76
N GLU A 133 17.97 4.14 2.13
CA GLU A 133 18.68 3.18 1.29
C GLU A 133 17.99 2.99 -0.08
N ALA A 134 16.66 2.87 -0.08
CA ALA A 134 15.91 2.73 -1.33
C ALA A 134 16.09 3.93 -2.26
N VAL A 135 16.06 5.15 -1.72
CA VAL A 135 16.29 6.38 -2.49
C VAL A 135 17.70 6.40 -3.08
N GLN A 136 18.72 6.08 -2.27
CA GLN A 136 20.12 6.00 -2.74
C GLN A 136 20.30 4.95 -3.86
N GLU A 137 19.74 3.77 -3.69
CA GLU A 137 19.81 2.68 -4.69
C GLU A 137 19.09 3.04 -6.01
N MET A 138 18.09 3.89 -5.96
CA MET A 138 17.36 4.37 -7.14
C MET A 138 18.04 5.59 -7.81
N GLY A 139 19.07 6.16 -7.20
CA GLY A 139 19.82 7.29 -7.76
C GLY A 139 19.05 8.61 -7.78
N VAL A 140 18.16 8.82 -6.83
CA VAL A 140 17.28 9.99 -6.70
C VAL A 140 17.76 10.89 -5.58
#